data_21390d8d941e356a5478ef9d74e3e878
#
_entry.id   21390d8d941e356a5478ef9d74e3e878
#
_cell.length_a   1.000
_cell.length_b   1.000
_cell.length_c   1.000
_cell.angle_alpha   90.00
_cell.angle_beta   90.00
_cell.angle_gamma   90.00
#
_symmetry.space_group_name_H-M   'P 1'
#
loop_
_entity.id
_entity.type
_entity.pdbx_description
1 polymer ?
#
loop_
_entity_poly.entity_id
_entity_poly.type
_entity_poly.pdbx_seq_one_letter_code
_entity_poly.pdbx_strand_id
1 'polypeptide(L)'
;MADKDRVYKCLNPVGISLPVETHPLAPRLTSLDSKTIYLSITGEPDITIPLEKRLKSKYPTVTWKTKKTYTTNPVELSEEEMKNCDALIQAVCW
;
A
#
# COMPACT_ATOMS: atom_id res chain seq x y z
N MET A 1 30.04 -9.99 -42.39
CA MET A 1 29.16 -11.12 -42.20
C MET A 1 28.98 -11.39 -40.72
N ALA A 2 27.76 -11.41 -40.24
CA ALA A 2 27.51 -11.68 -38.83
C ALA A 2 27.88 -13.14 -38.53
N ASP A 3 28.62 -13.34 -37.46
CA ASP A 3 28.98 -14.65 -36.97
C ASP A 3 27.79 -15.21 -36.17
N LYS A 4 27.03 -16.10 -36.78
CA LYS A 4 25.80 -16.65 -36.18
C LYS A 4 26.06 -17.55 -34.97
N ASP A 5 27.27 -18.09 -34.87
CA ASP A 5 27.63 -19.02 -33.80
C ASP A 5 28.40 -18.33 -32.67
N ARG A 6 28.52 -17.03 -32.74
CA ARG A 6 29.25 -16.25 -31.75
C ARG A 6 28.48 -16.17 -30.45
N VAL A 7 29.08 -16.68 -29.40
CA VAL A 7 28.51 -16.65 -28.06
C VAL A 7 29.17 -15.54 -27.22
N TYR A 8 28.36 -14.73 -26.60
CA TYR A 8 28.83 -13.68 -25.71
C TYR A 8 28.60 -14.08 -24.27
N LYS A 9 29.64 -13.89 -23.46
CA LYS A 9 29.52 -14.12 -22.03
C LYS A 9 29.09 -12.81 -21.36
N CYS A 10 27.87 -12.80 -20.82
CA CYS A 10 27.30 -11.62 -20.19
C CYS A 10 26.91 -11.94 -18.74
N LEU A 11 26.92 -10.91 -17.92
CA LEU A 11 26.38 -11.04 -16.56
C LEU A 11 24.86 -11.07 -16.62
N ASN A 12 24.26 -11.84 -15.72
CA ASN A 12 22.81 -11.88 -15.58
C ASN A 12 22.33 -10.51 -15.07
N PRO A 13 21.47 -9.78 -15.81
CA PRO A 13 21.00 -8.47 -15.38
C PRO A 13 20.11 -8.50 -14.14
N VAL A 14 19.56 -9.67 -13.79
CA VAL A 14 18.79 -9.83 -12.54
C VAL A 14 19.69 -9.69 -11.32
N GLY A 15 20.97 -10.03 -11.43
CA GLY A 15 21.91 -9.99 -10.31
C GLY A 15 21.65 -11.12 -9.30
N ILE A 16 22.14 -10.92 -8.10
CA ILE A 16 21.99 -11.87 -7.01
C ILE A 16 20.87 -11.38 -6.11
N SER A 17 19.80 -12.16 -6.00
CA SER A 17 18.70 -11.85 -5.09
C SER A 17 19.03 -12.29 -3.67
N LEU A 18 18.88 -11.36 -2.73
CA LEU A 18 18.98 -11.71 -1.32
C LEU A 18 17.72 -12.47 -0.90
N PRO A 19 17.86 -13.43 0.04
CA PRO A 19 16.69 -14.13 0.56
C PRO A 19 15.73 -13.15 1.22
N VAL A 20 14.47 -13.27 0.91
CA VAL A 20 13.40 -12.42 1.48
C VAL A 20 12.51 -13.30 2.35
N GLU A 21 12.31 -12.86 3.57
CA GLU A 21 11.36 -13.51 4.46
C GLU A 21 9.94 -13.15 4.00
N THR A 22 9.14 -14.18 3.79
CA THR A 22 7.75 -13.99 3.38
C THR A 22 6.81 -14.26 4.56
N HIS A 23 5.78 -13.44 4.65
CA HIS A 23 4.75 -13.57 5.67
C HIS A 23 3.40 -13.78 5.00
N PRO A 24 2.49 -14.53 5.62
CA PRO A 24 1.14 -14.67 5.09
C PRO A 24 0.41 -13.33 5.13
N LEU A 25 -0.53 -13.15 4.21
CA LEU A 25 -1.39 -11.98 4.21
C LEU A 25 -2.28 -11.98 5.46
N ALA A 26 -2.61 -10.78 5.94
CA ALA A 26 -3.56 -10.64 7.04
C ALA A 26 -4.91 -11.26 6.67
N PRO A 27 -5.63 -11.82 7.65
CA PRO A 27 -6.97 -12.33 7.40
C PRO A 27 -7.88 -11.23 6.85
N ARG A 28 -8.73 -11.58 5.88
CA ARG A 28 -9.69 -10.63 5.30
C ARG A 28 -10.83 -10.38 6.29
N LEU A 29 -11.32 -9.16 6.29
CA LEU A 29 -12.51 -8.82 7.05
C LEU A 29 -13.73 -9.50 6.43
N THR A 30 -14.59 -10.06 7.27
CA THR A 30 -15.83 -10.68 6.82
C THR A 30 -16.94 -9.67 6.61
N SER A 31 -16.85 -8.51 7.28
CA SER A 31 -17.78 -7.39 7.15
C SER A 31 -17.03 -6.09 7.40
N LEU A 32 -17.52 -5.02 6.80
CA LEU A 32 -17.00 -3.67 7.03
C LEU A 32 -17.79 -2.92 8.12
N ASP A 33 -18.91 -3.44 8.56
CA ASP A 33 -19.77 -2.76 9.53
C ASP A 33 -19.05 -2.58 10.87
N SER A 34 -19.12 -1.36 11.39
CA SER A 34 -18.50 -0.97 12.66
C SER A 34 -16.98 -1.13 12.71
N LYS A 35 -16.33 -1.25 11.58
CA LYS A 35 -14.87 -1.32 11.48
C LYS A 35 -14.25 0.06 11.42
N THR A 36 -13.02 0.17 11.90
CA THR A 36 -12.21 1.38 11.79
C THR A 36 -11.17 1.18 10.68
N ILE A 37 -11.23 2.02 9.67
CA ILE A 37 -10.33 1.95 8.52
C ILE A 37 -9.57 3.27 8.41
N TYR A 38 -8.26 3.18 8.36
CA TYR A 38 -7.38 4.33 8.14
C TYR A 38 -7.12 4.51 6.65
N LEU A 39 -7.17 5.75 6.22
CA LEU A 39 -6.87 6.14 4.84
C LEU A 39 -5.68 7.10 4.85
N SER A 40 -4.64 6.73 4.14
CA SER A 40 -3.48 7.60 3.94
C SER A 40 -3.76 8.61 2.84
N ILE A 41 -3.66 9.89 3.17
CA ILE A 41 -3.76 10.99 2.22
C ILE A 41 -2.34 11.47 1.91
N THR A 42 -1.98 11.47 0.63
CA THR A 42 -0.59 11.70 0.24
C THR A 42 -0.28 13.11 -0.23
N GLY A 43 -1.22 13.85 -0.74
CA GLY A 43 -0.84 15.15 -1.24
C GLY A 43 -1.91 15.91 -2.01
N GLU A 44 -1.49 16.85 -2.79
CA GLU A 44 -2.31 17.83 -3.49
C GLU A 44 -2.06 17.82 -5.00
N PRO A 45 -3.09 17.90 -5.82
CA PRO A 45 -4.42 17.34 -5.68
C PRO A 45 -4.31 15.83 -5.73
N ASP A 46 -4.90 15.19 -4.78
CA ASP A 46 -4.75 13.74 -4.60
C ASP A 46 -6.07 13.03 -4.89
N ILE A 47 -5.97 11.86 -5.50
CA ILE A 47 -7.13 11.00 -5.73
C ILE A 47 -7.71 10.46 -4.42
N THR A 48 -6.92 10.44 -3.35
CA THR A 48 -7.38 9.98 -2.03
C THR A 48 -8.45 10.86 -1.43
N ILE A 49 -8.46 12.16 -1.75
CA ILE A 49 -9.49 13.08 -1.26
C ILE A 49 -10.87 12.75 -1.83
N PRO A 50 -11.06 12.65 -3.16
CA PRO A 50 -12.33 12.21 -3.71
C PRO A 50 -12.66 10.75 -3.35
N LEU A 51 -11.67 9.89 -3.22
CA LEU A 51 -11.86 8.51 -2.78
C LEU A 51 -12.42 8.45 -1.36
N GLU A 52 -11.84 9.20 -0.44
CA GLU A 52 -12.33 9.30 0.95
C GLU A 52 -13.80 9.73 0.98
N LYS A 53 -14.13 10.77 0.22
CA LYS A 53 -15.49 11.28 0.12
C LYS A 53 -16.46 10.21 -0.37
N ARG A 54 -16.05 9.47 -1.41
CA ARG A 54 -16.85 8.39 -1.99
C ARG A 54 -17.03 7.22 -1.01
N LEU A 55 -15.97 6.83 -0.32
CA LEU A 55 -16.01 5.74 0.65
C LEU A 55 -16.89 6.07 1.84
N LYS A 56 -16.80 7.28 2.38
CA LYS A 56 -17.67 7.75 3.47
C LYS A 56 -19.14 7.73 3.07
N SER A 57 -19.43 8.12 1.85
CA SER A 57 -20.80 8.10 1.31
C SER A 57 -21.34 6.69 1.11
N LYS A 58 -20.49 5.79 0.59
CA LYS A 58 -20.89 4.41 0.25
C LYS A 58 -20.94 3.48 1.47
N TYR A 59 -20.07 3.71 2.44
CA TYR A 59 -19.94 2.87 3.63
C TYR A 59 -20.08 3.71 4.91
N PRO A 60 -21.28 4.18 5.23
CA PRO A 60 -21.49 5.09 6.37
C PRO A 60 -21.33 4.41 7.73
N THR A 61 -21.37 3.08 7.80
CA THR A 61 -21.18 2.33 9.05
C THR A 61 -19.73 2.15 9.45
N VAL A 62 -18.80 2.46 8.55
CA VAL A 62 -17.37 2.39 8.81
C VAL A 62 -16.89 3.68 9.46
N THR A 63 -16.03 3.54 10.48
CA THR A 63 -15.31 4.67 11.05
C THR A 63 -14.06 4.94 10.22
N TRP A 64 -14.12 5.99 9.41
CA TRP A 64 -13.01 6.41 8.55
C TRP A 64 -12.12 7.39 9.29
N LYS A 65 -10.84 7.08 9.37
CA LYS A 65 -9.82 7.97 9.91
C LYS A 65 -8.76 8.22 8.87
N THR A 66 -8.22 9.42 8.84
CA THR A 66 -7.22 9.82 7.85
C THR A 66 -5.89 10.12 8.51
N LYS A 67 -4.82 9.75 7.84
CA LYS A 67 -3.46 10.11 8.19
C LYS A 67 -2.80 10.72 6.96
N LYS A 68 -2.07 11.80 7.15
CA LYS A 68 -1.33 12.43 6.07
C LYS A 68 0.08 11.86 6.01
N THR A 69 0.48 11.44 4.83
CA THR A 69 1.83 10.99 4.54
C THR A 69 2.40 11.77 3.37
N TYR A 70 3.69 11.73 3.22
CA TYR A 70 4.38 12.44 2.14
C TYR A 70 5.21 11.46 1.34
N THR A 71 5.17 11.60 0.02
CA THR A 71 5.92 10.77 -0.91
C THR A 71 5.67 9.27 -0.69
N THR A 72 6.72 8.49 -0.54
CA THR A 72 6.68 7.04 -0.33
C THR A 72 6.81 6.65 1.15
N ASN A 73 6.70 7.62 2.05
CA ASN A 73 6.85 7.34 3.47
C ASN A 73 5.72 6.44 3.97
N PRO A 74 6.02 5.48 4.84
CA PRO A 74 4.98 4.64 5.42
C PRO A 74 4.07 5.45 6.34
N VAL A 75 2.85 4.98 6.50
CA VAL A 75 1.91 5.57 7.45
C VAL A 75 2.36 5.22 8.87
N GLU A 76 2.51 6.23 9.69
CA GLU A 76 2.86 6.06 11.09
C GLU A 76 1.59 6.04 11.95
N LEU A 77 1.37 4.92 12.62
CA LEU A 77 0.29 4.75 13.58
C LEU A 77 0.88 4.52 14.96
N SER A 78 0.29 5.15 15.98
CA SER A 78 0.64 4.87 17.37
C SER A 78 0.21 3.44 17.73
N GLU A 79 0.73 2.92 18.83
CA GLU A 79 0.34 1.58 19.30
C GLU A 79 -1.16 1.48 19.56
N GLU A 80 -1.76 2.53 20.12
CA GLU A 80 -3.19 2.61 20.37
C GLU A 80 -3.96 2.63 19.04
N GLU A 81 -3.52 3.42 18.09
CA GLU A 81 -4.13 3.46 16.75
C GLU A 81 -4.04 2.11 16.05
N MET A 82 -2.91 1.42 16.15
CA MET A 82 -2.75 0.08 15.56
C MET A 82 -3.70 -0.94 16.16
N LYS A 83 -3.93 -0.87 17.47
CA LYS A 83 -4.90 -1.76 18.14
C LYS A 83 -6.32 -1.55 17.66
N ASN A 84 -6.66 -0.32 17.31
CA ASN A 84 -8.00 0.06 16.88
C ASN A 84 -8.19 0.06 15.37
N CYS A 85 -7.14 -0.24 14.61
CA CYS A 85 -7.17 -0.24 13.16
C CYS A 85 -7.51 -1.64 12.64
N ASP A 86 -8.63 -1.75 11.95
CA ASP A 86 -9.05 -3.01 11.33
C ASP A 86 -8.49 -3.16 9.91
N ALA A 87 -8.26 -2.07 9.23
CA ALA A 87 -7.69 -2.05 7.89
C ALA A 87 -7.04 -0.70 7.58
N LEU A 88 -6.16 -0.70 6.62
CA LEU A 88 -5.45 0.48 6.15
C LEU A 88 -5.44 0.51 4.63
N ILE A 89 -5.81 1.65 4.06
CA ILE A 89 -5.64 1.94 2.65
C ILE A 89 -4.51 2.95 2.53
N GLN A 90 -3.40 2.52 1.98
CA GLN A 90 -2.24 3.38 1.83
C GLN A 90 -2.08 3.82 0.38
N ALA A 91 -2.12 5.13 0.15
CA ALA A 91 -1.77 5.71 -1.14
C ALA A 91 -0.29 6.08 -1.16
N VAL A 92 0.28 6.09 -2.33
CA VAL A 92 1.67 6.46 -2.57
C VAL A 92 1.71 7.55 -3.64
N CYS A 93 2.50 8.58 -3.39
CA CYS A 93 2.69 9.69 -4.29
C CYS A 93 4.20 9.94 -4.49
N TRP A 94 4.60 10.28 -5.71
CA TRP A 94 5.95 10.72 -6.05
C TRP A 94 5.97 12.00 -6.86
#